data_39d4a6576e2b73f242433a09cc637647
#
_entry.id   39d4a6576e2b73f242433a09cc637647
#
_cell.length_a   1.000
_cell.length_b   1.000
_cell.length_c   1.000
_cell.angle_alpha   90.00
_cell.angle_beta   90.00
_cell.angle_gamma   90.00
#
_symmetry.space_group_name_H-M   'P 1'
#
loop_
_entity.id
_entity.type
_entity.pdbx_description
1 polymer ?
#
loop_
_entity_poly.entity_id
_entity_poly.type
_entity_poly.pdbx_seq_one_letter_code
_entity_poly.pdbx_strand_id
1 'polypeptide(L)'
;MKNALEIVTFKIKDGVKLPDFLKASAELEEGFAKKQEGFLSRTFARREGNEWVDVIRWQTMADAEAASKAAMQSTACAPMFGMIDEPSVKMMHFEVLS
;
A
#
# COMPACT_ATOMS: atom_id res chain seq x y z
N MET A 1 18.14 -12.69 7.21
CA MET A 1 17.32 -11.57 7.70
C MET A 1 15.86 -11.93 7.62
N LYS A 2 15.06 -11.37 8.51
CA LYS A 2 13.64 -11.65 8.55
C LYS A 2 12.87 -10.72 7.62
N ASN A 3 11.80 -11.24 7.04
CA ASN A 3 10.92 -10.42 6.22
C ASN A 3 10.15 -9.42 7.08
N ALA A 4 9.70 -8.35 6.46
CA ALA A 4 8.80 -7.39 7.06
C ALA A 4 7.44 -7.49 6.41
N LEU A 5 6.40 -7.31 7.22
CA LEU A 5 5.03 -7.26 6.74
C LEU A 5 4.52 -5.84 6.98
N GLU A 6 4.11 -5.19 5.91
CA GLU A 6 3.50 -3.87 5.98
C GLU A 6 2.00 -4.01 5.86
N ILE A 7 1.27 -3.48 6.82
CA ILE A 7 -0.20 -3.50 6.80
C ILE A 7 -0.70 -2.08 6.88
N VAL A 8 -1.47 -1.68 5.87
CA VAL A 8 -2.09 -0.36 5.82
C VAL A 8 -3.58 -0.54 5.72
N THR A 9 -4.33 0.01 6.67
CA THR A 9 -5.79 0.02 6.62
C THR A 9 -6.26 1.45 6.37
N PHE A 10 -7.36 1.58 5.63
CA PHE A 10 -7.85 2.91 5.27
C PHE A 10 -9.27 2.85 4.69
N LYS A 11 -9.84 4.04 4.54
CA LYS A 11 -11.10 4.25 3.81
C LYS A 11 -10.81 5.12 2.59
N ILE A 12 -11.65 5.01 1.58
CA ILE A 12 -11.55 5.90 0.41
C ILE A 12 -12.55 7.05 0.56
N LYS A 13 -12.24 8.16 -0.10
CA LYS A 13 -13.08 9.36 -0.06
C LYS A 13 -14.45 9.10 -0.66
N ASP A 14 -15.45 9.84 -0.18
CA ASP A 14 -16.80 9.81 -0.76
C ASP A 14 -16.74 10.22 -2.22
N GLY A 15 -17.56 9.57 -3.04
CA GLY A 15 -17.64 9.87 -4.45
C GLY A 15 -16.59 9.19 -5.33
N VAL A 16 -15.59 8.55 -4.73
CA VAL A 16 -14.61 7.77 -5.51
C VAL A 16 -15.28 6.52 -6.06
N LYS A 17 -15.14 6.32 -7.36
CA LYS A 17 -15.71 5.14 -8.01
C LYS A 17 -14.77 3.96 -7.92
N LEU A 18 -15.33 2.79 -7.64
CA LEU A 18 -14.54 1.57 -7.47
C LEU A 18 -13.62 1.26 -8.66
N PRO A 19 -14.08 1.32 -9.92
CA PRO A 19 -13.18 1.05 -11.04
C PRO A 19 -11.98 2.00 -11.10
N ASP A 20 -12.19 3.28 -10.78
CA ASP A 20 -11.12 4.26 -10.78
C ASP A 20 -10.10 3.97 -9.69
N PHE A 21 -10.58 3.58 -8.51
CA PHE A 21 -9.69 3.26 -7.40
C PHE A 21 -8.89 1.99 -7.68
N LEU A 22 -9.51 0.96 -8.24
CA LEU A 22 -8.81 -0.27 -8.59
C LEU A 22 -7.75 -0.03 -9.66
N LYS A 23 -8.03 0.85 -10.61
CA LYS A 23 -7.05 1.23 -11.63
C LYS A 23 -5.86 1.95 -10.99
N ALA A 24 -6.12 2.88 -10.08
CA ALA A 24 -5.06 3.61 -9.38
C ALA A 24 -4.21 2.66 -8.54
N SER A 25 -4.84 1.67 -7.89
CA SER A 25 -4.13 0.65 -7.13
C SER A 25 -3.22 -0.20 -8.02
N ALA A 26 -3.70 -0.58 -9.21
CA ALA A 26 -2.90 -1.34 -10.16
C ALA A 26 -1.71 -0.52 -10.67
N GLU A 27 -1.89 0.76 -10.89
CA GLU A 27 -0.80 1.65 -11.31
C GLU A 27 0.26 1.78 -10.22
N LEU A 28 -0.15 1.88 -8.96
CA LEU A 28 0.77 1.90 -7.83
C LEU A 28 1.59 0.60 -7.79
N GLU A 29 0.94 -0.53 -7.94
CA GLU A 29 1.62 -1.82 -7.90
C GLU A 29 2.61 -1.98 -9.05
N GLU A 30 2.17 -1.76 -10.28
CA GLU A 30 3.03 -1.96 -11.47
C GLU A 30 4.07 -0.85 -11.63
N GLY A 31 3.72 0.37 -11.34
CA GLY A 31 4.59 1.52 -11.56
C GLY A 31 5.52 1.84 -10.40
N PHE A 32 5.21 1.35 -9.22
CA PHE A 32 6.01 1.66 -8.03
C PHE A 32 6.40 0.44 -7.22
N ALA A 33 5.41 -0.26 -6.61
CA ALA A 33 5.70 -1.27 -5.60
C ALA A 33 6.62 -2.38 -6.12
N LYS A 34 6.31 -2.95 -7.27
CA LYS A 34 7.09 -4.04 -7.85
C LYS A 34 8.50 -3.63 -8.24
N LYS A 35 8.76 -2.34 -8.38
CA LYS A 35 10.08 -1.82 -8.75
C LYS A 35 10.96 -1.50 -7.55
N GLN A 36 10.41 -1.57 -6.35
CA GLN A 36 11.16 -1.26 -5.14
C GLN A 36 12.03 -2.43 -4.71
N GLU A 37 13.22 -2.12 -4.22
CA GLU A 37 14.11 -3.14 -3.68
C GLU A 37 13.43 -3.88 -2.53
N GLY A 38 13.51 -5.20 -2.56
CA GLY A 38 12.96 -6.04 -1.49
C GLY A 38 11.47 -6.34 -1.60
N PHE A 39 10.77 -5.87 -2.62
CA PHE A 39 9.37 -6.21 -2.80
C PHE A 39 9.20 -7.72 -3.02
N LEU A 40 8.33 -8.35 -2.25
CA LEU A 40 8.04 -9.78 -2.38
C LEU A 40 6.64 -10.05 -2.87
N SER A 41 5.62 -9.44 -2.26
CA SER A 41 4.24 -9.68 -2.62
C SER A 41 3.33 -8.58 -2.11
N ARG A 42 2.16 -8.48 -2.71
CA ARG A 42 1.11 -7.55 -2.27
C ARG A 42 -0.24 -8.24 -2.31
N THR A 43 -1.00 -8.08 -1.24
CA THR A 43 -2.41 -8.47 -1.20
C THR A 43 -3.21 -7.21 -0.90
N PHE A 44 -4.16 -6.91 -1.78
CA PHE A 44 -5.00 -5.73 -1.67
C PHE A 44 -6.45 -6.20 -1.55
N ALA A 45 -7.11 -5.89 -0.44
CA ALA A 45 -8.41 -6.48 -0.13
C ALA A 45 -9.33 -5.47 0.54
N ARG A 46 -10.62 -5.80 0.55
CA ARG A 46 -11.65 -4.96 1.14
C ARG A 46 -12.63 -5.84 1.89
N ARG A 47 -13.09 -5.37 3.04
CA ARG A 47 -14.25 -5.98 3.70
C ARG A 47 -15.47 -5.09 3.49
N GLU A 48 -16.63 -5.53 3.95
CA GLU A 48 -17.88 -4.80 3.78
C GLU A 48 -17.76 -3.35 4.25
N GLY A 49 -18.49 -2.48 3.57
CA GLY A 49 -18.40 -1.05 3.80
C GLY A 49 -17.20 -0.48 3.05
N ASN A 50 -16.55 0.48 3.66
CA ASN A 50 -15.45 1.21 3.03
C ASN A 50 -14.14 0.97 3.77
N GLU A 51 -13.89 -0.29 4.15
CA GLU A 51 -12.65 -0.62 4.84
C GLU A 51 -11.75 -1.46 3.95
N TRP A 52 -10.54 -0.95 3.73
CA TRP A 52 -9.55 -1.53 2.83
C TRP A 52 -8.32 -1.93 3.61
N VAL A 53 -7.62 -2.92 3.09
CA VAL A 53 -6.32 -3.32 3.62
C VAL A 53 -5.36 -3.54 2.47
N ASP A 54 -4.15 -3.04 2.64
CA ASP A 54 -3.05 -3.24 1.71
C ASP A 54 -1.95 -3.95 2.51
N VAL A 55 -1.61 -5.16 2.11
CA VAL A 55 -0.61 -5.97 2.80
C VAL A 55 0.54 -6.22 1.85
N ILE A 56 1.71 -5.69 2.19
CA ILE A 56 2.90 -5.85 1.37
C ILE A 56 3.97 -6.57 2.17
N ARG A 57 4.55 -7.60 1.57
CA ARG A 57 5.67 -8.32 2.18
C ARG A 57 6.96 -7.82 1.55
N TRP A 58 7.91 -7.46 2.43
CA TRP A 58 9.21 -6.94 2.04
C TRP A 58 10.30 -7.88 2.52
N GLN A 59 11.42 -7.92 1.80
CA GLN A 59 12.54 -8.77 2.18
C GLN A 59 13.11 -8.39 3.53
N THR A 60 13.21 -7.07 3.82
CA THR A 60 13.71 -6.56 5.10
C THR A 60 12.87 -5.38 5.58
N MET A 61 12.97 -5.08 6.87
CA MET A 61 12.33 -3.89 7.43
C MET A 61 12.89 -2.61 6.81
N ALA A 62 14.19 -2.58 6.55
CA ALA A 62 14.81 -1.42 5.92
C ALA A 62 14.23 -1.16 4.52
N ASP A 63 13.98 -2.22 3.75
CA ASP A 63 13.35 -2.10 2.43
C ASP A 63 11.94 -1.55 2.55
N ALA A 64 11.16 -2.03 3.53
CA ALA A 64 9.81 -1.53 3.78
C ALA A 64 9.80 -0.04 4.10
N GLU A 65 10.69 0.39 4.98
CA GLU A 65 10.78 1.79 5.39
C GLU A 65 11.23 2.69 4.24
N ALA A 66 12.21 2.24 3.46
CA ALA A 66 12.68 3.00 2.29
C ALA A 66 11.57 3.16 1.27
N ALA A 67 10.80 2.10 1.00
CA ALA A 67 9.70 2.16 0.06
C ALA A 67 8.59 3.10 0.54
N SER A 68 8.28 3.10 1.84
CA SER A 68 7.28 4.01 2.41
C SER A 68 7.66 5.47 2.17
N LYS A 69 8.93 5.80 2.33
CA LYS A 69 9.41 7.17 2.07
C LYS A 69 9.35 7.51 0.60
N ALA A 70 9.79 6.60 -0.26
CA ALA A 70 9.79 6.82 -1.70
C ALA A 70 8.39 6.98 -2.26
N ALA A 71 7.41 6.26 -1.70
CA ALA A 71 6.02 6.31 -2.15
C ALA A 71 5.43 7.72 -2.08
N MET A 72 5.84 8.50 -1.08
CA MET A 72 5.33 9.86 -0.88
C MET A 72 5.73 10.81 -2.01
N GLN A 73 6.71 10.46 -2.80
CA GLN A 73 7.21 11.27 -3.91
C GLN A 73 6.98 10.61 -5.27
N SER A 74 6.28 9.48 -5.29
CA SER A 74 6.07 8.73 -6.53
C SER A 74 4.84 9.22 -7.29
N THR A 75 5.02 9.55 -8.56
CA THR A 75 3.89 9.91 -9.44
C THR A 75 2.96 8.72 -9.68
N ALA A 76 3.47 7.50 -9.60
CA ALA A 76 2.65 6.29 -9.74
C ALA A 76 1.72 6.06 -8.53
N CYS A 77 2.10 6.57 -7.36
CA CYS A 77 1.31 6.43 -6.13
C CYS A 77 0.30 7.56 -5.95
N ALA A 78 0.58 8.73 -6.52
CA ALA A 78 -0.23 9.92 -6.30
C ALA A 78 -1.73 9.74 -6.60
N PRO A 79 -2.16 9.11 -7.70
CA PRO A 79 -3.58 8.92 -7.96
C PRO A 79 -4.29 8.13 -6.86
N MET A 80 -3.72 7.02 -6.41
CA MET A 80 -4.31 6.22 -5.34
C MET A 80 -4.37 7.01 -4.03
N PHE A 81 -3.26 7.66 -3.67
CA PHE A 81 -3.20 8.43 -2.43
C PHE A 81 -4.22 9.58 -2.42
N GLY A 82 -4.47 10.19 -3.57
CA GLY A 82 -5.48 11.25 -3.69
C GLY A 82 -6.92 10.78 -3.48
N MET A 83 -7.16 9.48 -3.60
CA MET A 83 -8.50 8.89 -3.42
C MET A 83 -8.72 8.36 -2.00
N ILE A 84 -7.67 8.27 -1.20
CA ILE A 84 -7.74 7.76 0.18
C ILE A 84 -8.12 8.88 1.14
N ASP A 85 -8.99 8.54 2.09
CA ASP A 85 -9.34 9.43 3.19
C ASP A 85 -8.18 9.41 4.20
N GLU A 86 -7.33 10.42 4.12
CA GLU A 86 -6.07 10.46 4.86
C GLU A 86 -6.22 10.23 6.37
N PRO A 87 -7.18 10.86 7.08
CA PRO A 87 -7.33 10.62 8.51
C PRO A 87 -7.63 9.16 8.89
N SER A 88 -8.10 8.36 7.95
CA SER A 88 -8.42 6.95 8.21
C SER A 88 -7.21 6.03 8.11
N VAL A 89 -6.09 6.51 7.58
CA VAL A 89 -4.91 5.67 7.31
C VAL A 89 -4.23 5.24 8.59
N LYS A 90 -4.00 3.92 8.69
CA LYS A 90 -3.17 3.34 9.75
C LYS A 90 -2.15 2.43 9.09
N MET A 91 -0.87 2.75 9.30
CA MET A 91 0.23 1.96 8.76
C MET A 91 1.00 1.29 9.88
N MET A 92 1.23 0.00 9.72
CA MET A 92 1.97 -0.80 10.70
C MET A 92 2.99 -1.66 9.99
N HIS A 93 4.16 -1.83 10.60
CA HIS A 93 5.18 -2.74 10.12
C HIS A 93 5.43 -3.79 11.18
N PHE A 94 5.51 -5.04 10.74
CA PHE A 94 5.75 -6.20 11.62
C PHE A 94 6.93 -6.99 11.11
N GLU A 95 7.73 -7.52 12.04
CA GLU A 95 8.76 -8.48 11.70
C GLU A 95 8.12 -9.86 11.58
N VAL A 96 8.36 -10.54 10.47
CA VAL A 96 7.81 -11.88 10.25
C VAL A 96 8.69 -12.89 10.99
N LEU A 97 8.08 -13.65 11.90
CA LEU A 97 8.82 -14.61 12.73
C LEU A 97 8.72 -16.06 12.23
N SER A 98 7.70 -16.35 11.43
CA SER A 98 7.54 -17.73 10.94
C SER A 98 6.78 -17.78 9.63
#